data_01f3f1f9143a30ad21f92b360fd40c25
#
_entry.id   01f3f1f9143a30ad21f92b360fd40c25
#
_cell.length_a   1.000
_cell.length_b   1.000
_cell.length_c   1.000
_cell.angle_alpha   90.00
_cell.angle_beta   90.00
_cell.angle_gamma   90.00
#
_symmetry.space_group_name_H-M   'P 1'
#
loop_
_entity.id
_entity.type
_entity.pdbx_description
1 polymer ?
#
loop_
_entity_poly.entity_id
_entity_poly.type
_entity_poly.pdbx_seq_one_letter_code
_entity_poly.pdbx_strand_id
1 'polypeptide(L)'
;LNGNNLCALQHYPSKLLELAVNEFSRLPGIGRKTALRLVLHLLRQPESDVDRFGNALMKLRKEVRYCSVCNNITEAETCAICRDTRRDKSLVMVVEDIRDVMAVENTGQYQGLYHILGGILNPMEGIGPDQLNINSLMHRIESGEVREVIMALSTTMEGDTTVFYLFRKLKPLNVPVSTIARGIAIGGELEYADEVTLGRSILNRTPYENALAR
;
A
#
# COMPACT_ATOMS: atom_id res chain seq x y z
N LEU A 1 -1.08 33.42 -28.92
CA LEU A 1 -1.53 32.54 -30.03
C LEU A 1 -2.26 31.37 -29.44
N ASN A 2 -3.57 31.30 -29.71
CA ASN A 2 -4.55 30.40 -29.15
C ASN A 2 -4.25 28.95 -29.58
N GLY A 3 -3.87 28.10 -28.67
CA GLY A 3 -3.90 26.66 -28.82
C GLY A 3 -5.33 26.16 -28.57
N ASN A 4 -6.14 26.08 -29.61
CA ASN A 4 -7.44 25.41 -29.60
C ASN A 4 -7.25 23.92 -29.27
N ASN A 5 -7.51 23.54 -28.03
CA ASN A 5 -7.85 22.17 -27.67
C ASN A 5 -9.20 21.81 -28.33
N LEU A 6 -9.15 21.41 -29.57
CA LEU A 6 -10.23 20.66 -30.23
C LEU A 6 -10.28 19.27 -29.58
N CYS A 7 -10.91 19.22 -28.40
CA CYS A 7 -11.43 17.97 -27.87
C CYS A 7 -12.51 17.51 -28.87
N ALA A 8 -12.15 16.61 -29.78
CA ALA A 8 -13.07 16.04 -30.74
C ALA A 8 -14.25 15.49 -29.95
N LEU A 9 -15.44 16.12 -30.07
CA LEU A 9 -16.69 15.64 -29.53
C LEU A 9 -16.95 14.27 -30.16
N GLN A 10 -16.55 13.20 -29.45
CA GLN A 10 -16.94 11.86 -29.82
C GLN A 10 -18.45 11.77 -29.64
N HIS A 11 -19.18 11.76 -30.76
CA HIS A 11 -20.64 11.61 -30.76
C HIS A 11 -20.94 10.13 -30.47
N TYR A 12 -21.42 9.84 -29.25
CA TYR A 12 -21.84 8.49 -28.87
C TYR A 12 -23.28 8.27 -29.34
N PRO A 13 -23.61 7.09 -29.92
CA PRO A 13 -24.95 6.77 -30.42
C PRO A 13 -25.99 6.62 -29.29
N SER A 14 -25.56 6.54 -28.04
CA SER A 14 -26.40 6.39 -26.86
C SER A 14 -25.84 7.19 -25.68
N LYS A 15 -26.71 7.89 -24.96
CA LYS A 15 -26.38 8.58 -23.72
C LYS A 15 -25.92 7.61 -22.63
N LEU A 16 -26.47 6.40 -22.56
CA LEU A 16 -26.05 5.37 -21.60
C LEU A 16 -24.63 4.89 -21.88
N LEU A 17 -24.29 4.73 -23.17
CA LEU A 17 -22.92 4.41 -23.58
C LEU A 17 -21.94 5.50 -23.15
N GLU A 18 -22.31 6.76 -23.39
CA GLU A 18 -21.48 7.92 -22.99
C GLU A 18 -21.28 7.98 -21.49
N LEU A 19 -22.33 7.81 -20.70
CA LEU A 19 -22.25 7.78 -19.22
C LEU A 19 -21.28 6.69 -18.74
N ALA A 20 -21.44 5.47 -19.24
CA ALA A 20 -20.56 4.36 -18.86
C ALA A 20 -19.10 4.63 -19.23
N VAL A 21 -18.83 5.14 -20.45
CA VAL A 21 -17.47 5.50 -20.88
C VAL A 21 -16.88 6.60 -20.00
N ASN A 22 -17.67 7.60 -19.63
CA ASN A 22 -17.21 8.66 -18.76
C ASN A 22 -16.84 8.12 -17.37
N GLU A 23 -17.66 7.25 -16.77
CA GLU A 23 -17.33 6.66 -15.45
C GLU A 23 -16.07 5.79 -15.51
N PHE A 24 -15.92 4.93 -16.52
CA PHE A 24 -14.69 4.17 -16.69
C PHE A 24 -13.46 5.04 -16.91
N SER A 25 -13.60 6.17 -17.62
CA SER A 25 -12.47 7.09 -17.87
C SER A 25 -12.04 7.91 -16.67
N ARG A 26 -12.80 7.88 -15.55
CA ARG A 26 -12.41 8.49 -14.26
C ARG A 26 -11.46 7.61 -13.48
N LEU A 27 -11.32 6.33 -13.86
CA LEU A 27 -10.38 5.43 -13.21
C LEU A 27 -8.94 5.78 -13.59
N PRO A 28 -7.99 5.76 -12.62
CA PRO A 28 -6.59 6.07 -12.90
C PRO A 28 -6.03 5.18 -14.01
N GLY A 29 -5.32 5.77 -14.97
CA GLY A 29 -4.73 5.04 -16.10
C GLY A 29 -5.71 4.61 -17.20
N ILE A 30 -7.01 4.88 -17.06
CA ILE A 30 -8.02 4.56 -18.07
C ILE A 30 -8.34 5.78 -18.92
N GLY A 31 -7.78 5.83 -20.13
CA GLY A 31 -8.14 6.85 -21.13
C GLY A 31 -9.46 6.50 -21.84
N ARG A 32 -10.08 7.51 -22.50
CA ARG A 32 -11.38 7.35 -23.20
C ARG A 32 -11.45 6.18 -24.19
N LYS A 33 -10.37 5.91 -24.96
CA LYS A 33 -10.32 4.77 -25.89
C LYS A 33 -10.41 3.44 -25.15
N THR A 34 -9.68 3.30 -24.04
CA THR A 34 -9.72 2.10 -23.20
C THR A 34 -11.08 1.94 -22.55
N ALA A 35 -11.63 3.04 -21.99
CA ALA A 35 -12.98 3.06 -21.41
C ALA A 35 -14.05 2.57 -22.39
N LEU A 36 -14.04 3.11 -23.61
CA LEU A 36 -14.98 2.67 -24.66
C LEU A 36 -14.83 1.18 -24.97
N ARG A 37 -13.60 0.68 -25.09
CA ARG A 37 -13.35 -0.76 -25.34
C ARG A 37 -13.89 -1.63 -24.21
N LEU A 38 -13.70 -1.23 -22.96
CA LEU A 38 -14.22 -1.95 -21.79
C LEU A 38 -15.74 -1.95 -21.75
N VAL A 39 -16.40 -0.81 -21.98
CA VAL A 39 -17.86 -0.70 -22.00
C VAL A 39 -18.46 -1.54 -23.15
N LEU A 40 -17.87 -1.49 -24.35
CA LEU A 40 -18.32 -2.32 -25.47
C LEU A 40 -18.10 -3.82 -25.22
N HIS A 41 -17.08 -4.19 -24.44
CA HIS A 41 -16.90 -5.57 -23.98
C HIS A 41 -18.03 -5.99 -23.05
N LEU A 42 -18.38 -5.17 -22.05
CA LEU A 42 -19.49 -5.46 -21.14
C LEU A 42 -20.83 -5.57 -21.86
N LEU A 43 -21.09 -4.73 -22.87
CA LEU A 43 -22.32 -4.82 -23.68
C LEU A 43 -22.49 -6.14 -24.43
N ARG A 44 -21.40 -6.89 -24.62
CA ARG A 44 -21.43 -8.22 -25.26
C ARG A 44 -21.58 -9.38 -24.29
N GLN A 45 -21.49 -9.08 -23.00
CA GLN A 45 -21.64 -10.08 -21.92
C GLN A 45 -23.12 -10.28 -21.61
N PRO A 46 -23.48 -11.45 -21.05
CA PRO A 46 -24.84 -11.65 -20.50
C PRO A 46 -25.14 -10.61 -19.41
N GLU A 47 -26.38 -10.15 -19.30
CA GLU A 47 -26.80 -9.18 -18.27
C GLU A 47 -26.43 -9.64 -16.87
N SER A 48 -26.60 -10.94 -16.57
CA SER A 48 -26.22 -11.52 -15.27
C SER A 48 -24.74 -11.34 -14.90
N ASP A 49 -23.86 -11.32 -15.89
CA ASP A 49 -22.41 -11.12 -15.64
C ASP A 49 -22.11 -9.65 -15.37
N VAL A 50 -22.79 -8.75 -16.09
CA VAL A 50 -22.69 -7.30 -15.86
C VAL A 50 -23.28 -6.93 -14.51
N ASP A 51 -24.42 -7.50 -14.12
CA ASP A 51 -25.03 -7.31 -12.80
C ASP A 51 -24.10 -7.79 -11.67
N ARG A 52 -23.51 -8.97 -11.85
CA ARG A 52 -22.54 -9.51 -10.88
C ARG A 52 -21.34 -8.58 -10.72
N PHE A 53 -20.79 -8.07 -11.83
CA PHE A 53 -19.70 -7.11 -11.82
C PHE A 53 -20.08 -5.79 -11.11
N GLY A 54 -21.20 -5.20 -11.49
CA GLY A 54 -21.71 -3.98 -10.86
C GLY A 54 -21.97 -4.14 -9.37
N ASN A 55 -22.61 -5.24 -8.98
CA ASN A 55 -22.90 -5.57 -7.60
C ASN A 55 -21.62 -5.78 -6.77
N ALA A 56 -20.58 -6.41 -7.34
CA ALA A 56 -19.30 -6.59 -6.66
C ALA A 56 -18.65 -5.24 -6.32
N LEU A 57 -18.64 -4.28 -7.25
CA LEU A 57 -18.12 -2.94 -7.01
C LEU A 57 -18.93 -2.18 -5.95
N MET A 58 -20.25 -2.26 -6.02
CA MET A 58 -21.13 -1.60 -5.05
C MET A 58 -20.95 -2.17 -3.64
N LYS A 59 -20.87 -3.50 -3.51
CA LYS A 59 -20.62 -4.17 -2.24
C LYS A 59 -19.27 -3.81 -1.68
N LEU A 60 -18.20 -3.88 -2.48
CA LEU A 60 -16.86 -3.48 -2.09
C LEU A 60 -16.87 -2.11 -1.41
N ARG A 61 -17.50 -1.11 -2.03
CA ARG A 61 -17.51 0.25 -1.48
C ARG A 61 -18.38 0.41 -0.24
N LYS A 62 -19.48 -0.35 -0.11
CA LYS A 62 -20.44 -0.24 0.98
C LYS A 62 -20.04 -1.04 2.22
N GLU A 63 -19.48 -2.22 2.03
CA GLU A 63 -19.27 -3.21 3.09
C GLU A 63 -17.84 -3.23 3.63
N VAL A 64 -16.86 -2.88 2.78
CA VAL A 64 -15.46 -2.80 3.21
C VAL A 64 -15.23 -1.56 4.09
N ARG A 65 -14.55 -1.80 5.22
CA ARG A 65 -14.17 -0.82 6.24
C ARG A 65 -12.67 -0.89 6.50
N TYR A 66 -12.18 0.05 7.28
CA TYR A 66 -10.82 -0.03 7.81
C TYR A 66 -10.83 -0.65 9.21
N CYS A 67 -9.90 -1.57 9.46
CA CYS A 67 -9.71 -2.19 10.75
C CYS A 67 -9.40 -1.12 11.81
N SER A 68 -10.13 -1.14 12.94
CA SER A 68 -9.96 -0.18 14.03
C SER A 68 -8.57 -0.23 14.69
N VAL A 69 -7.81 -1.35 14.51
CA VAL A 69 -6.50 -1.55 15.12
C VAL A 69 -5.35 -1.19 14.18
N CYS A 70 -5.41 -1.63 12.91
CA CYS A 70 -4.25 -1.57 12.01
C CYS A 70 -4.49 -0.82 10.69
N ASN A 71 -5.71 -0.31 10.47
CA ASN A 71 -6.15 0.37 9.25
C ASN A 71 -6.13 -0.52 7.98
N ASN A 72 -6.03 -1.85 8.12
CA ASN A 72 -6.20 -2.77 6.99
C ASN A 72 -7.68 -2.81 6.56
N ILE A 73 -7.92 -3.15 5.30
CA ILE A 73 -9.31 -3.35 4.82
C ILE A 73 -9.92 -4.61 5.45
N THR A 74 -11.21 -4.54 5.78
CA THR A 74 -11.95 -5.63 6.41
C THR A 74 -13.46 -5.43 6.23
N GLU A 75 -14.24 -6.49 6.36
CA GLU A 75 -15.71 -6.44 6.42
C GLU A 75 -16.22 -6.36 7.88
N ALA A 76 -15.34 -6.57 8.85
CA ALA A 76 -15.64 -6.52 10.29
C ALA A 76 -14.96 -5.30 10.95
N GLU A 77 -15.18 -5.08 12.25
CA GLU A 77 -14.51 -4.03 13.01
C GLU A 77 -13.00 -4.21 13.06
N THR A 78 -12.53 -5.46 13.24
CA THR A 78 -11.13 -5.86 13.24
C THR A 78 -10.86 -6.87 12.14
N CYS A 79 -9.71 -6.75 11.44
CA CYS A 79 -9.34 -7.65 10.35
C CYS A 79 -8.93 -9.05 10.86
N ALA A 80 -8.88 -10.02 9.96
CA ALA A 80 -8.49 -11.40 10.28
C ALA A 80 -7.09 -11.48 10.93
N ILE A 81 -6.14 -10.67 10.46
CA ILE A 81 -4.78 -10.62 11.01
C ILE A 81 -4.78 -10.17 12.47
N CYS A 82 -5.49 -9.08 12.80
CA CYS A 82 -5.55 -8.57 14.17
C CYS A 82 -6.32 -9.49 15.13
N ARG A 83 -7.24 -10.31 14.62
CA ARG A 83 -8.00 -11.30 15.41
C ARG A 83 -7.28 -12.62 15.61
N ASP A 84 -6.26 -12.92 14.81
CA ASP A 84 -5.54 -14.20 14.92
C ASP A 84 -4.70 -14.22 16.20
N THR A 85 -5.10 -15.08 17.14
CA THR A 85 -4.47 -15.24 18.46
C THR A 85 -3.09 -15.90 18.40
N ARG A 86 -2.71 -16.49 17.26
CA ARG A 86 -1.40 -17.11 17.06
C ARG A 86 -0.31 -16.10 16.76
N ARG A 87 -0.70 -14.86 16.39
CA ARG A 87 0.23 -13.80 16.04
C ARG A 87 0.80 -13.09 17.27
N ASP A 88 2.05 -12.71 17.16
CA ASP A 88 2.71 -11.92 18.20
C ASP A 88 2.24 -10.46 18.14
N LYS A 89 1.40 -10.09 19.09
CA LYS A 89 0.85 -8.72 19.22
C LYS A 89 1.90 -7.70 19.62
N SER A 90 3.03 -8.13 20.15
CA SER A 90 4.11 -7.25 20.57
C SER A 90 5.00 -6.78 19.42
N LEU A 91 4.89 -7.40 18.23
CA LEU A 91 5.59 -7.00 17.02
C LEU A 91 4.64 -6.26 16.08
N VAL A 92 4.98 -5.03 15.70
CA VAL A 92 4.18 -4.22 14.78
C VAL A 92 5.02 -3.79 13.59
N MET A 93 4.66 -4.27 12.41
CA MET A 93 5.25 -3.83 11.15
C MET A 93 4.46 -2.67 10.58
N VAL A 94 5.13 -1.52 10.41
CA VAL A 94 4.55 -0.32 9.79
C VAL A 94 4.80 -0.38 8.30
N VAL A 95 3.73 -0.31 7.52
CA VAL A 95 3.72 -0.38 6.06
C VAL A 95 3.00 0.82 5.45
N GLU A 96 3.24 1.08 4.19
CA GLU A 96 2.61 2.20 3.48
C GLU A 96 1.14 1.91 3.19
N ASP A 97 0.87 0.78 2.54
CA ASP A 97 -0.50 0.41 2.15
C ASP A 97 -0.77 -1.11 2.26
N ILE A 98 -1.97 -1.52 1.83
CA ILE A 98 -2.40 -2.92 1.88
C ILE A 98 -1.58 -3.83 0.96
N ARG A 99 -1.02 -3.33 -0.15
CA ARG A 99 -0.20 -4.13 -1.08
C ARG A 99 1.05 -4.63 -0.38
N ASP A 100 1.63 -3.81 0.52
CA ASP A 100 2.79 -4.20 1.32
C ASP A 100 2.42 -5.31 2.30
N VAL A 101 1.25 -5.21 2.96
CA VAL A 101 0.75 -6.29 3.82
C VAL A 101 0.65 -7.59 3.03
N MET A 102 0.04 -7.55 1.84
CA MET A 102 -0.09 -8.74 0.99
C MET A 102 1.27 -9.31 0.57
N ALA A 103 2.22 -8.44 0.23
CA ALA A 103 3.58 -8.86 -0.15
C ALA A 103 4.30 -9.55 1.01
N VAL A 104 4.22 -9.00 2.22
CA VAL A 104 4.84 -9.60 3.41
C VAL A 104 4.16 -10.92 3.81
N GLU A 105 2.83 -10.96 3.82
CA GLU A 105 2.06 -12.19 4.12
C GLU A 105 2.40 -13.34 3.16
N ASN A 106 2.58 -13.04 1.87
CA ASN A 106 2.95 -14.04 0.88
C ASN A 106 4.31 -14.69 1.15
N THR A 107 5.18 -14.06 1.93
CA THR A 107 6.46 -14.68 2.33
C THR A 107 6.30 -15.77 3.38
N GLY A 108 5.23 -15.73 4.18
CA GLY A 108 5.00 -16.62 5.32
C GLY A 108 6.01 -16.45 6.47
N GLN A 109 6.89 -15.44 6.43
CA GLN A 109 7.99 -15.27 7.41
C GLN A 109 7.63 -14.36 8.57
N TYR A 110 6.57 -13.56 8.47
CA TYR A 110 6.19 -12.61 9.50
C TYR A 110 4.95 -13.08 10.26
N GLN A 111 5.07 -13.12 11.59
CA GLN A 111 4.00 -13.58 12.48
C GLN A 111 3.52 -12.47 13.44
N GLY A 112 3.93 -11.22 13.23
CA GLY A 112 3.47 -10.07 14.00
C GLY A 112 2.20 -9.45 13.42
N LEU A 113 1.86 -8.27 13.92
CA LEU A 113 0.75 -7.45 13.46
C LEU A 113 1.25 -6.31 12.57
N TYR A 114 0.35 -5.72 11.80
CA TYR A 114 0.65 -4.58 10.93
C TYR A 114 0.06 -3.28 11.45
N HIS A 115 0.57 -2.19 10.93
CA HIS A 115 -0.04 -0.87 10.98
C HIS A 115 0.13 -0.18 9.63
N ILE A 116 -0.99 0.12 8.96
CA ILE A 116 -1.00 0.74 7.64
C ILE A 116 -1.10 2.25 7.80
N LEU A 117 -0.09 2.97 7.30
CA LEU A 117 -0.06 4.43 7.37
C LEU A 117 -1.05 5.10 6.42
N GLY A 118 -1.37 4.45 5.29
CA GLY A 118 -2.20 5.01 4.22
C GLY A 118 -1.44 5.88 3.24
N GLY A 119 -0.11 5.86 3.27
CA GLY A 119 0.82 6.59 2.41
C GLY A 119 2.12 6.93 3.12
N ILE A 120 2.90 7.83 2.54
CA ILE A 120 4.15 8.39 3.08
C ILE A 120 4.10 9.92 3.04
N LEU A 121 4.91 10.57 3.86
CA LEU A 121 5.03 12.02 3.85
C LEU A 121 5.52 12.51 2.49
N ASN A 122 4.72 13.33 1.83
CA ASN A 122 5.06 13.94 0.55
C ASN A 122 4.56 15.39 0.51
N PRO A 123 5.35 16.35 1.00
CA PRO A 123 4.96 17.76 1.02
C PRO A 123 4.65 18.33 -0.37
N MET A 124 5.29 17.79 -1.42
CA MET A 124 5.06 18.26 -2.81
C MET A 124 3.65 17.90 -3.30
N GLU A 125 3.10 16.78 -2.81
CA GLU A 125 1.72 16.35 -3.07
C GLU A 125 0.74 16.79 -1.98
N GLY A 126 1.21 17.56 -0.99
CA GLY A 126 0.40 18.04 0.13
C GLY A 126 0.10 16.98 1.19
N ILE A 127 0.82 15.84 1.18
CA ILE A 127 0.61 14.77 2.16
C ILE A 127 1.48 15.05 3.40
N GLY A 128 0.83 15.55 4.45
CA GLY A 128 1.43 15.79 5.75
C GLY A 128 1.10 14.70 6.77
N PRO A 129 1.59 14.82 8.02
CA PRO A 129 1.37 13.83 9.05
C PRO A 129 -0.11 13.59 9.40
N ASP A 130 -0.95 14.61 9.23
CA ASP A 130 -2.37 14.55 9.60
C ASP A 130 -3.22 13.76 8.59
N GLN A 131 -2.72 13.56 7.37
CA GLN A 131 -3.33 12.71 6.36
C GLN A 131 -2.97 11.23 6.52
N LEU A 132 -2.01 10.91 7.38
CA LEU A 132 -1.53 9.54 7.63
C LEU A 132 -2.03 9.01 8.97
N ASN A 133 -2.13 7.69 9.08
CA ASN A 133 -2.58 7.00 10.29
C ASN A 133 -1.52 6.99 11.41
N ILE A 134 -0.77 8.09 11.59
CA ILE A 134 0.33 8.19 12.56
C ILE A 134 -0.21 8.28 13.98
N ASN A 135 -1.28 9.03 14.21
CA ASN A 135 -1.84 9.18 15.55
C ASN A 135 -2.34 7.85 16.12
N SER A 136 -3.01 7.03 15.30
CA SER A 136 -3.46 5.69 15.73
C SER A 136 -2.30 4.74 16.00
N LEU A 137 -1.17 4.86 15.28
CA LEU A 137 0.06 4.14 15.61
C LEU A 137 0.60 4.55 16.98
N MET A 138 0.68 5.85 17.25
CA MET A 138 1.19 6.37 18.54
C MET A 138 0.33 5.86 19.70
N HIS A 139 -1.01 5.98 19.62
CA HIS A 139 -1.90 5.46 20.66
C HIS A 139 -1.73 3.96 20.91
N ARG A 140 -1.54 3.18 19.84
CA ARG A 140 -1.32 1.75 19.95
C ARG A 140 -0.01 1.43 20.69
N ILE A 141 1.04 2.19 20.47
CA ILE A 141 2.34 1.96 21.11
C ILE A 141 2.31 2.43 22.57
N GLU A 142 1.64 3.53 22.86
CA GLU A 142 1.43 4.06 24.20
C GLU A 142 0.67 3.09 25.14
N SER A 143 -0.11 2.16 24.59
CA SER A 143 -0.76 1.10 25.39
C SER A 143 0.22 0.15 26.08
N GLY A 144 1.52 0.14 25.64
CA GLY A 144 2.59 -0.62 26.29
C GLY A 144 2.67 -2.10 25.89
N GLU A 145 1.82 -2.57 24.98
CA GLU A 145 1.83 -3.97 24.50
C GLU A 145 2.91 -4.21 23.42
N VAL A 146 3.33 -3.15 22.72
CA VAL A 146 4.28 -3.23 21.60
C VAL A 146 5.72 -3.20 22.11
N ARG A 147 6.49 -4.24 21.80
CA ARG A 147 7.89 -4.39 22.16
C ARG A 147 8.86 -4.02 21.03
N GLU A 148 8.39 -4.06 19.79
CA GLU A 148 9.21 -3.68 18.63
C GLU A 148 8.33 -3.12 17.51
N VAL A 149 8.81 -2.07 16.86
CA VAL A 149 8.22 -1.50 15.65
C VAL A 149 9.18 -1.71 14.49
N ILE A 150 8.71 -2.41 13.45
CA ILE A 150 9.49 -2.71 12.24
C ILE A 150 9.05 -1.75 11.14
N MET A 151 9.94 -0.91 10.65
CA MET A 151 9.65 -0.01 9.52
C MET A 151 9.84 -0.73 8.19
N ALA A 152 8.75 -0.91 7.45
CA ALA A 152 8.72 -1.55 6.14
C ALA A 152 8.09 -0.61 5.10
N LEU A 153 8.61 0.63 5.04
CA LEU A 153 8.20 1.63 4.07
C LEU A 153 9.09 1.58 2.82
N SER A 154 8.63 2.21 1.73
CA SER A 154 9.40 2.32 0.49
C SER A 154 10.77 2.94 0.73
N THR A 155 11.77 2.52 -0.05
CA THR A 155 13.16 2.99 0.07
C THR A 155 13.43 4.27 -0.72
N THR A 156 12.38 5.07 -0.95
CA THR A 156 12.47 6.40 -1.57
C THR A 156 12.89 7.45 -0.55
N MET A 157 13.21 8.66 -1.02
CA MET A 157 13.53 9.79 -0.14
C MET A 157 12.36 10.14 0.81
N GLU A 158 11.13 10.08 0.28
CA GLU A 158 9.90 10.31 1.03
C GLU A 158 9.67 9.22 2.09
N GLY A 159 9.92 7.95 1.70
CA GLY A 159 9.86 6.81 2.63
C GLY A 159 10.87 6.95 3.76
N ASP A 160 12.15 7.23 3.45
CA ASP A 160 13.19 7.46 4.45
C ASP A 160 12.87 8.66 5.37
N THR A 161 12.32 9.74 4.80
CA THR A 161 11.85 10.91 5.57
C THR A 161 10.73 10.52 6.53
N THR A 162 9.79 9.69 6.06
CA THR A 162 8.68 9.19 6.89
C THR A 162 9.18 8.30 8.01
N VAL A 163 10.11 7.38 7.73
CA VAL A 163 10.77 6.55 8.76
C VAL A 163 11.45 7.41 9.81
N PHE A 164 12.22 8.44 9.38
CA PHE A 164 12.90 9.34 10.31
C PHE A 164 11.92 10.13 11.18
N TYR A 165 10.83 10.62 10.60
CA TYR A 165 9.77 11.32 11.33
C TYR A 165 9.14 10.42 12.40
N LEU A 166 8.75 9.21 12.03
CA LEU A 166 8.18 8.22 12.94
C LEU A 166 9.17 7.83 14.04
N PHE A 167 10.43 7.58 13.69
CA PHE A 167 11.49 7.28 14.67
C PHE A 167 11.63 8.37 15.72
N ARG A 168 11.62 9.65 15.29
CA ARG A 168 11.69 10.77 16.24
C ARG A 168 10.48 10.81 17.19
N LYS A 169 9.30 10.48 16.69
CA LYS A 169 8.08 10.41 17.50
C LYS A 169 8.08 9.22 18.48
N LEU A 170 8.63 8.08 18.06
CA LEU A 170 8.69 6.86 18.86
C LEU A 170 9.80 6.86 19.91
N LYS A 171 10.87 7.60 19.68
CA LYS A 171 12.04 7.66 20.58
C LYS A 171 11.70 7.93 22.05
N PRO A 172 10.79 8.86 22.41
CA PRO A 172 10.40 9.09 23.80
C PRO A 172 9.70 7.91 24.47
N LEU A 173 9.08 7.01 23.67
CA LEU A 173 8.35 5.84 24.17
C LEU A 173 9.26 4.65 24.47
N ASN A 174 10.58 4.75 24.20
CA ASN A 174 11.59 3.72 24.45
C ASN A 174 11.27 2.35 23.83
N VAL A 175 10.52 2.33 22.72
CA VAL A 175 10.24 1.11 21.95
C VAL A 175 11.33 0.95 20.88
N PRO A 176 11.99 -0.21 20.78
CA PRO A 176 12.94 -0.54 19.72
C PRO A 176 12.29 -0.38 18.34
N VAL A 177 13.04 0.29 17.45
CA VAL A 177 12.63 0.48 16.06
C VAL A 177 13.66 -0.17 15.15
N SER A 178 13.24 -1.12 14.33
CA SER A 178 14.06 -1.77 13.32
C SER A 178 13.54 -1.46 11.91
N THR A 179 14.33 -1.80 10.90
CA THR A 179 13.92 -1.72 9.48
C THR A 179 14.15 -3.06 8.81
N ILE A 180 13.36 -3.37 7.77
CA ILE A 180 13.66 -4.52 6.94
C ILE A 180 15.04 -4.36 6.28
N ALA A 181 15.76 -5.47 6.13
CA ALA A 181 17.08 -5.47 5.53
C ALA A 181 17.03 -4.95 4.09
N ARG A 182 17.98 -4.11 3.74
CA ARG A 182 18.16 -3.56 2.38
C ARG A 182 19.42 -4.17 1.80
N GLY A 183 19.30 -4.78 0.63
CA GLY A 183 20.43 -5.47 0.01
C GLY A 183 20.14 -5.94 -1.42
N ILE A 184 21.08 -6.70 -1.96
CA ILE A 184 21.01 -7.25 -3.30
C ILE A 184 19.96 -8.36 -3.34
N ALA A 185 19.13 -8.37 -4.38
CA ALA A 185 18.12 -9.39 -4.59
C ALA A 185 18.75 -10.77 -4.79
N ILE A 186 18.15 -11.79 -4.19
CA ILE A 186 18.59 -13.19 -4.39
C ILE A 186 18.38 -13.58 -5.85
N GLY A 187 19.43 -14.14 -6.48
CA GLY A 187 19.42 -14.51 -7.89
C GLY A 187 19.75 -13.36 -8.87
N GLY A 188 20.00 -12.15 -8.36
CA GLY A 188 20.47 -11.04 -9.16
C GLY A 188 21.99 -11.06 -9.35
N GLU A 189 22.45 -10.59 -10.50
CA GLU A 189 23.88 -10.39 -10.78
C GLU A 189 24.32 -9.01 -10.27
N LEU A 190 25.56 -8.91 -9.74
CA LEU A 190 26.07 -7.68 -9.14
C LEU A 190 26.15 -6.52 -10.12
N GLU A 191 26.40 -6.80 -11.41
CA GLU A 191 26.54 -5.76 -12.46
C GLU A 191 25.21 -5.05 -12.77
N TYR A 192 24.06 -5.66 -12.44
CA TYR A 192 22.73 -5.04 -12.61
C TYR A 192 22.21 -4.36 -11.35
N ALA A 193 22.93 -4.46 -10.24
CA ALA A 193 22.57 -3.75 -9.02
C ALA A 193 22.91 -2.26 -9.17
N ASP A 194 22.00 -1.38 -8.74
CA ASP A 194 22.31 0.05 -8.70
C ASP A 194 23.43 0.35 -7.67
N GLU A 195 24.19 1.40 -7.93
CA GLU A 195 25.37 1.75 -7.14
C GLU A 195 25.06 2.02 -5.66
N VAL A 196 23.87 2.58 -5.36
CA VAL A 196 23.45 2.91 -3.99
C VAL A 196 23.15 1.63 -3.22
N THR A 197 22.40 0.71 -3.83
CA THR A 197 22.08 -0.60 -3.24
C THR A 197 23.35 -1.42 -3.03
N LEU A 198 24.23 -1.46 -4.01
CA LEU A 198 25.51 -2.19 -3.90
C LEU A 198 26.38 -1.59 -2.79
N GLY A 199 26.54 -0.26 -2.76
CA GLY A 199 27.28 0.44 -1.72
C GLY A 199 26.73 0.18 -0.30
N ARG A 200 25.41 0.26 -0.12
CA ARG A 200 24.76 -0.05 1.17
C ARG A 200 24.95 -1.52 1.56
N SER A 201 24.89 -2.45 0.62
CA SER A 201 25.10 -3.88 0.89
C SER A 201 26.52 -4.18 1.35
N ILE A 202 27.52 -3.50 0.80
CA ILE A 202 28.92 -3.60 1.22
C ILE A 202 29.11 -3.05 2.64
N LEU A 203 28.52 -1.91 2.95
CA LEU A 203 28.59 -1.30 4.29
C LEU A 203 27.89 -2.16 5.36
N ASN A 204 26.74 -2.73 5.02
CA ASN A 204 25.92 -3.54 5.92
C ASN A 204 26.17 -5.05 5.76
N ARG A 205 27.32 -5.46 5.22
CA ARG A 205 27.68 -6.86 5.05
C ARG A 205 27.60 -7.62 6.37
N THR A 206 27.05 -8.80 6.33
CA THR A 206 26.96 -9.70 7.50
C THR A 206 28.03 -10.78 7.42
N PRO A 207 28.54 -11.29 8.57
CA PRO A 207 29.40 -12.47 8.59
C PRO A 207 28.73 -13.64 7.89
N TYR A 208 29.52 -14.42 7.12
CA TYR A 208 28.98 -15.54 6.34
C TYR A 208 28.30 -16.61 7.20
N GLU A 209 28.80 -16.82 8.39
CA GLU A 209 28.23 -17.75 9.39
C GLU A 209 26.78 -17.42 9.71
N ASN A 210 26.43 -16.12 9.80
CA ASN A 210 25.06 -15.67 10.04
C ASN A 210 24.15 -15.86 8.81
N ALA A 211 24.73 -15.99 7.61
CA ALA A 211 23.98 -16.26 6.38
C ALA A 211 23.63 -17.73 6.22
N LEU A 212 24.40 -18.66 6.85
CA LEU A 212 24.15 -20.11 6.83
C LEU A 212 23.10 -20.56 7.85
N ALA A 213 22.81 -19.74 8.85
CA ALA A 213 21.89 -20.06 9.97
C ALA A 213 20.40 -19.78 9.64
N ARG A 214 20.05 -19.64 8.36
CA ARG A 214 18.68 -19.33 7.91
C ARG A 214 18.10 -20.45 7.06
#